data_846dd186376393e052f263addebc515e
#
_entry.id   846dd186376393e052f263addebc515e
#
_cell.length_a   1.000
_cell.length_b   1.000
_cell.length_c   1.000
_cell.angle_alpha   90.00
_cell.angle_beta   90.00
_cell.angle_gamma   90.00
#
_symmetry.space_group_name_H-M   'P 1'
#
loop_
_entity.id
_entity.type
_entity.pdbx_description
1 polymer ?
#
loop_
_entity_poly.entity_id
_entity_poly.type
_entity_poly.pdbx_seq_one_letter_code
_entity_poly.pdbx_strand_id
1 'polypeptide(L)'
;MKYGYARVSTVHQDLHNQLERLKQEGCEYIFQDKFTGTKKKRPQFSKLLNVLKPGDTLVVCKLDRFARSARDGIEVIQKLFEKDISVHVLNMGLVENTPTGRLIFNIMMSFAEFERDMIVERTQEGKAIAKQRDDFREGRPQKFSKKHIEEALKLLETNSYKEVTERTDISKSTLIRAKKQREGLK
;
A
#
# COMPACT_ATOMS: atom_id res chain seq x y z
N MET A 1 -11.55 -25.24 10.86
CA MET A 1 -10.49 -24.52 11.62
C MET A 1 -10.51 -23.04 11.27
N LYS A 2 -9.95 -22.15 12.16
CA LYS A 2 -9.85 -20.70 11.86
C LYS A 2 -8.39 -20.35 11.52
N TYR A 3 -8.20 -19.77 10.34
CA TYR A 3 -6.91 -19.32 9.84
C TYR A 3 -6.88 -17.80 9.74
N GLY A 4 -5.94 -17.15 10.40
CA GLY A 4 -5.77 -15.71 10.38
C GLY A 4 -4.85 -15.23 9.26
N TYR A 5 -5.16 -14.07 8.65
CA TYR A 5 -4.25 -13.39 7.76
C TYR A 5 -4.06 -11.93 8.16
N ALA A 6 -2.80 -11.53 8.31
CA ALA A 6 -2.40 -10.15 8.60
C ALA A 6 -1.52 -9.60 7.48
N ARG A 7 -1.73 -8.33 7.13
CA ARG A 7 -0.88 -7.62 6.18
C ARG A 7 -0.52 -6.25 6.72
N VAL A 8 0.77 -5.95 6.71
CA VAL A 8 1.28 -4.67 7.22
C VAL A 8 2.08 -3.93 6.16
N SER A 9 1.98 -2.62 6.17
CA SER A 9 2.94 -1.76 5.50
C SER A 9 4.12 -1.51 6.40
N THR A 10 4.63 -0.60 6.91
CA THR A 10 5.90 -0.41 7.60
C THR A 10 5.80 -0.18 9.12
N VAL A 11 4.60 -0.15 9.69
CA VAL A 11 4.39 0.23 11.10
C VAL A 11 4.23 -1.00 11.98
N HIS A 12 5.20 -1.27 12.84
CA HIS A 12 5.21 -2.41 13.77
C HIS A 12 3.99 -2.49 14.69
N GLN A 13 3.45 -1.37 15.13
CA GLN A 13 2.33 -1.29 16.05
C GLN A 13 1.00 -1.81 15.46
N ASP A 14 0.76 -1.55 14.16
CA ASP A 14 -0.44 -2.04 13.46
C ASP A 14 -0.42 -3.57 13.29
N LEU A 15 0.78 -4.18 13.11
CA LEU A 15 0.91 -5.64 13.04
C LEU A 15 0.57 -6.30 14.37
N HIS A 16 1.12 -5.80 15.47
CA HIS A 16 0.89 -6.36 16.80
C HIS A 16 -0.61 -6.39 17.12
N ASN A 17 -1.30 -5.28 16.93
CA ASN A 17 -2.74 -5.17 17.13
C ASN A 17 -3.55 -6.14 16.25
N GLN A 18 -3.14 -6.35 14.99
CA GLN A 18 -3.80 -7.32 14.11
C GLN A 18 -3.60 -8.75 14.62
N LEU A 19 -2.38 -9.10 15.01
CA LEU A 19 -2.07 -10.45 15.51
C LEU A 19 -2.82 -10.77 16.80
N GLU A 20 -2.91 -9.82 17.74
CA GLU A 20 -3.67 -10.00 18.98
C GLU A 20 -5.15 -10.23 18.69
N ARG A 21 -5.76 -9.42 17.83
CA ARG A 21 -7.17 -9.58 17.46
C ARG A 21 -7.46 -10.92 16.79
N LEU A 22 -6.57 -11.39 15.92
CA LEU A 22 -6.70 -12.69 15.27
C LEU A 22 -6.56 -13.84 16.27
N LYS A 23 -5.66 -13.73 17.26
CA LYS A 23 -5.54 -14.70 18.35
C LYS A 23 -6.77 -14.73 19.24
N GLN A 24 -7.30 -13.56 19.61
CA GLN A 24 -8.54 -13.44 20.41
C GLN A 24 -9.74 -14.07 19.70
N GLU A 25 -9.78 -14.00 18.37
CA GLU A 25 -10.82 -14.66 17.56
C GLU A 25 -10.64 -16.19 17.47
N GLY A 26 -9.56 -16.73 18.05
CA GLY A 26 -9.29 -18.17 18.07
C GLY A 26 -8.66 -18.70 16.78
N CYS A 27 -7.89 -17.88 16.06
CA CYS A 27 -7.12 -18.36 14.91
C CYS A 27 -5.98 -19.26 15.38
N GLU A 28 -5.98 -20.52 14.91
CA GLU A 28 -4.96 -21.52 15.24
C GLU A 28 -3.64 -21.22 14.50
N TYR A 29 -3.74 -20.77 13.27
CA TYR A 29 -2.59 -20.42 12.42
C TYR A 29 -2.77 -19.03 11.86
N ILE A 30 -1.71 -18.19 11.90
CA ILE A 30 -1.73 -16.83 11.39
C ILE A 30 -0.63 -16.64 10.36
N PHE A 31 -1.03 -16.36 9.12
CA PHE A 31 -0.14 -16.03 8.02
C PHE A 31 0.02 -14.51 7.93
N GLN A 32 1.26 -14.06 7.64
CA GLN A 32 1.52 -12.63 7.60
C GLN A 32 2.45 -12.24 6.45
N ASP A 33 2.07 -11.21 5.70
CA ASP A 33 2.88 -10.62 4.64
C ASP A 33 3.27 -9.18 5.00
N LYS A 34 4.55 -8.84 4.78
CA LYS A 34 5.04 -7.46 4.86
C LYS A 34 4.93 -6.80 3.50
N PHE A 35 4.22 -5.68 3.43
CA PHE A 35 4.07 -4.90 2.21
C PHE A 35 5.18 -3.85 2.13
N THR A 36 6.14 -4.05 1.23
CA THR A 36 7.13 -3.03 0.87
C THR A 36 6.75 -2.45 -0.49
N GLY A 37 6.21 -1.26 -0.48
CA GLY A 37 5.75 -0.37 -1.58
C GLY A 37 5.64 -0.87 -3.03
N THR A 38 6.67 -1.51 -3.57
CA THR A 38 6.73 -1.96 -4.96
C THR A 38 6.52 -3.45 -5.17
N LYS A 39 6.69 -4.28 -4.14
CA LYS A 39 6.58 -5.74 -4.28
C LYS A 39 5.13 -6.21 -4.13
N LYS A 40 4.51 -6.55 -5.28
CA LYS A 40 3.12 -7.04 -5.36
C LYS A 40 2.92 -8.50 -4.87
N LYS A 41 3.98 -9.22 -4.49
CA LYS A 41 3.91 -10.63 -4.12
C LYS A 41 3.41 -10.81 -2.68
N ARG A 42 2.45 -11.72 -2.48
CA ARG A 42 1.88 -12.14 -1.18
C ARG A 42 2.14 -13.64 -0.97
N PRO A 43 3.37 -14.05 -0.70
CA PRO A 43 3.72 -15.47 -0.64
C PRO A 43 2.98 -16.19 0.49
N GLN A 44 2.76 -15.54 1.63
CA GLN A 44 2.06 -16.16 2.74
C GLN A 44 0.56 -16.24 2.49
N PHE A 45 -0.05 -15.25 1.84
CA PHE A 45 -1.44 -15.34 1.41
C PHE A 45 -1.66 -16.48 0.42
N SER A 46 -0.76 -16.63 -0.55
CA SER A 46 -0.84 -17.74 -1.51
C SER A 46 -0.69 -19.10 -0.83
N LYS A 47 0.22 -19.24 0.15
CA LYS A 47 0.34 -20.45 0.96
C LYS A 47 -0.93 -20.73 1.75
N LEU A 48 -1.51 -19.72 2.37
CA LEU A 48 -2.76 -19.82 3.12
C LEU A 48 -3.89 -20.37 2.23
N LEU A 49 -4.09 -19.80 1.04
CA LEU A 49 -5.12 -20.26 0.09
C LEU A 49 -4.96 -21.74 -0.33
N ASN A 50 -3.74 -22.25 -0.30
CA ASN A 50 -3.44 -23.67 -0.61
C ASN A 50 -3.66 -24.61 0.58
N VAL A 51 -3.58 -24.11 1.81
CA VAL A 51 -3.75 -24.90 3.04
C VAL A 51 -5.22 -25.01 3.44
N LEU A 52 -6.02 -23.99 3.15
CA LEU A 52 -7.44 -23.95 3.49
C LEU A 52 -8.21 -25.11 2.85
N LYS A 53 -9.07 -25.75 3.66
CA LYS A 53 -9.93 -26.89 3.28
C LYS A 53 -11.40 -26.50 3.43
N PRO A 54 -12.32 -27.25 2.78
CA PRO A 54 -13.76 -27.07 2.99
C PRO A 54 -14.14 -27.12 4.49
N GLY A 55 -14.98 -26.19 4.91
CA GLY A 55 -15.38 -25.99 6.30
C GLY A 55 -14.41 -25.15 7.14
N ASP A 56 -13.28 -24.69 6.57
CA ASP A 56 -12.40 -23.74 7.24
C ASP A 56 -12.92 -22.30 7.16
N THR A 57 -12.39 -21.46 8.02
CA THR A 57 -12.72 -20.02 8.03
C THR A 57 -11.44 -19.19 7.90
N LEU A 58 -11.38 -18.34 6.86
CA LEU A 58 -10.37 -17.29 6.74
C LEU A 58 -10.78 -16.09 7.60
N VAL A 59 -9.93 -15.68 8.54
CA VAL A 59 -10.17 -14.53 9.41
C VAL A 59 -9.21 -13.39 9.07
N VAL A 60 -9.76 -12.19 8.88
CA VAL A 60 -9.00 -10.96 8.62
C VAL A 60 -9.54 -9.79 9.44
N CYS A 61 -8.68 -8.88 9.86
CA CYS A 61 -9.12 -7.72 10.64
C CYS A 61 -9.97 -6.74 9.83
N LYS A 62 -9.64 -6.55 8.54
CA LYS A 62 -10.34 -5.65 7.59
C LYS A 62 -10.19 -6.18 6.18
N LEU A 63 -11.15 -5.84 5.29
CA LEU A 63 -11.12 -6.25 3.88
C LEU A 63 -9.85 -5.84 3.13
N ASP A 64 -9.33 -4.64 3.37
CA ASP A 64 -8.13 -4.12 2.72
C ASP A 64 -6.86 -4.92 3.05
N ARG A 65 -6.92 -5.85 4.00
CA ARG A 65 -5.78 -6.71 4.37
C ARG A 65 -5.56 -7.81 3.35
N PHE A 66 -6.61 -8.40 2.79
CA PHE A 66 -6.45 -9.45 1.77
C PHE A 66 -6.80 -9.01 0.35
N ALA A 67 -7.61 -7.97 0.17
CA ALA A 67 -7.98 -7.40 -1.12
C ALA A 67 -7.15 -6.12 -1.44
N ARG A 68 -6.84 -5.91 -2.71
CA ARG A 68 -6.18 -4.69 -3.20
C ARG A 68 -7.16 -3.69 -3.80
N SER A 69 -8.27 -4.19 -4.27
CA SER A 69 -9.42 -3.46 -4.79
C SER A 69 -10.68 -4.26 -4.46
N ALA A 70 -11.83 -3.64 -4.60
CA ALA A 70 -13.12 -4.31 -4.46
C ALA A 70 -13.19 -5.55 -5.37
N ARG A 71 -12.81 -5.41 -6.63
CA ARG A 71 -12.80 -6.50 -7.60
C ARG A 71 -11.91 -7.68 -7.17
N ASP A 72 -10.66 -7.42 -6.76
CA ASP A 72 -9.72 -8.44 -6.25
C ASP A 72 -10.34 -9.19 -5.04
N GLY A 73 -11.00 -8.44 -4.14
CA GLY A 73 -11.68 -9.04 -2.99
C GLY A 73 -12.85 -9.93 -3.37
N ILE A 74 -13.70 -9.50 -4.29
CA ILE A 74 -14.84 -10.30 -4.80
C ILE A 74 -14.31 -11.60 -5.42
N GLU A 75 -13.32 -11.53 -6.32
CA GLU A 75 -12.74 -12.70 -6.97
C GLU A 75 -12.14 -13.69 -5.97
N VAL A 76 -11.46 -13.20 -4.92
CA VAL A 76 -10.89 -14.07 -3.90
C VAL A 76 -11.97 -14.75 -3.07
N ILE A 77 -13.00 -14.01 -2.64
CA ILE A 77 -14.07 -14.59 -1.81
C ILE A 77 -14.92 -15.56 -2.62
N GLN A 78 -15.21 -15.27 -3.88
CA GLN A 78 -15.91 -16.24 -4.75
C GLN A 78 -15.17 -17.56 -4.82
N LYS A 79 -13.84 -17.53 -5.02
CA LYS A 79 -13.00 -18.74 -5.02
C LYS A 79 -12.98 -19.47 -3.68
N LEU A 80 -13.08 -18.75 -2.57
CA LEU A 80 -13.18 -19.36 -1.24
C LEU A 80 -14.55 -20.01 -1.04
N PHE A 81 -15.63 -19.36 -1.47
CA PHE A 81 -16.96 -19.90 -1.41
C PHE A 81 -17.15 -21.15 -2.29
N GLU A 82 -16.55 -21.18 -3.48
CA GLU A 82 -16.53 -22.36 -4.35
C GLU A 82 -15.86 -23.58 -3.68
N LYS A 83 -14.94 -23.32 -2.72
CA LYS A 83 -14.26 -24.34 -1.92
C LYS A 83 -14.93 -24.62 -0.56
N ASP A 84 -16.12 -24.08 -0.33
CA ASP A 84 -16.84 -24.16 0.96
C ASP A 84 -16.01 -23.61 2.15
N ILE A 85 -15.31 -22.50 1.91
CA ILE A 85 -14.52 -21.79 2.91
C ILE A 85 -15.24 -20.49 3.27
N SER A 86 -15.51 -20.28 4.56
CA SER A 86 -16.11 -19.06 5.06
C SER A 86 -15.06 -17.94 5.24
N VAL A 87 -15.50 -16.68 5.22
CA VAL A 87 -14.64 -15.52 5.47
C VAL A 87 -15.19 -14.72 6.64
N HIS A 88 -14.37 -14.52 7.67
CA HIS A 88 -14.70 -13.66 8.82
C HIS A 88 -13.86 -12.39 8.77
N VAL A 89 -14.53 -11.27 8.54
CA VAL A 89 -13.92 -9.94 8.57
C VAL A 89 -14.28 -9.28 9.90
N LEU A 90 -13.32 -9.11 10.82
CA LEU A 90 -13.59 -8.76 12.22
C LEU A 90 -14.35 -7.44 12.43
N ASN A 91 -14.30 -6.52 11.48
CA ASN A 91 -15.08 -5.27 11.53
C ASN A 91 -16.42 -5.35 10.81
N MET A 92 -16.78 -6.48 10.21
CA MET A 92 -17.97 -6.63 9.37
C MET A 92 -18.79 -7.88 9.70
N GLY A 93 -18.15 -8.89 10.30
CA GLY A 93 -18.79 -10.15 10.67
C GLY A 93 -18.43 -11.32 9.77
N LEU A 94 -19.06 -12.46 10.02
CA LEU A 94 -18.89 -13.69 9.26
C LEU A 94 -19.66 -13.62 7.95
N VAL A 95 -18.97 -13.90 6.85
CA VAL A 95 -19.54 -13.97 5.50
C VAL A 95 -19.47 -15.40 5.01
N GLU A 96 -20.59 -16.05 4.94
CA GLU A 96 -20.74 -17.43 4.51
C GLU A 96 -21.22 -17.52 3.06
N ASN A 97 -21.06 -18.71 2.45
CA ASN A 97 -21.52 -18.96 1.09
C ASN A 97 -23.04 -19.21 1.01
N THR A 98 -23.81 -18.29 1.57
CA THR A 98 -25.26 -18.22 1.42
C THR A 98 -25.65 -17.17 0.39
N PRO A 99 -26.83 -17.23 -0.25
CA PRO A 99 -27.28 -16.15 -1.14
C PRO A 99 -27.26 -14.77 -0.46
N THR A 100 -27.72 -14.71 0.80
CA THR A 100 -27.71 -13.47 1.59
C THR A 100 -26.30 -13.01 1.91
N GLY A 101 -25.39 -13.90 2.31
CA GLY A 101 -23.98 -13.57 2.58
C GLY A 101 -23.27 -13.04 1.36
N ARG A 102 -23.48 -13.64 0.18
CA ARG A 102 -22.94 -13.13 -1.09
C ARG A 102 -23.49 -11.75 -1.45
N LEU A 103 -24.78 -11.52 -1.26
CA LEU A 103 -25.40 -10.22 -1.51
C LEU A 103 -24.80 -9.14 -0.61
N ILE A 104 -24.75 -9.39 0.69
CA ILE A 104 -24.15 -8.46 1.68
C ILE A 104 -22.71 -8.16 1.29
N PHE A 105 -21.92 -9.19 0.99
CA PHE A 105 -20.52 -9.03 0.59
C PHE A 105 -20.38 -8.14 -0.66
N ASN A 106 -21.17 -8.37 -1.70
CA ASN A 106 -21.12 -7.57 -2.93
C ASN A 106 -21.49 -6.10 -2.66
N ILE A 107 -22.50 -5.85 -1.84
CA ILE A 107 -22.88 -4.49 -1.43
C ILE A 107 -21.71 -3.80 -0.71
N MET A 108 -21.08 -4.49 0.24
CA MET A 108 -19.96 -3.93 1.01
C MET A 108 -18.74 -3.65 0.15
N MET A 109 -18.44 -4.51 -0.84
CA MET A 109 -17.34 -4.29 -1.76
C MET A 109 -17.61 -3.10 -2.70
N SER A 110 -18.84 -2.97 -3.20
CA SER A 110 -19.25 -1.81 -3.99
C SER A 110 -19.16 -0.50 -3.20
N PHE A 111 -19.51 -0.54 -1.92
CA PHE A 111 -19.38 0.63 -1.04
C PHE A 111 -17.91 1.03 -0.82
N ALA A 112 -17.02 0.04 -0.61
CA ALA A 112 -15.57 0.30 -0.48
C ALA A 112 -14.94 0.87 -1.76
N GLU A 113 -15.43 0.46 -2.93
CA GLU A 113 -15.04 1.01 -4.23
C GLU A 113 -15.52 2.46 -4.37
N PHE A 114 -16.77 2.72 -4.06
CA PHE A 114 -17.35 4.06 -4.05
C PHE A 114 -16.57 5.02 -3.12
N GLU A 115 -16.27 4.63 -1.88
CA GLU A 115 -15.47 5.47 -0.97
C GLU A 115 -14.09 5.81 -1.55
N ARG A 116 -13.45 4.84 -2.20
CA ARG A 116 -12.15 5.07 -2.84
C ARG A 116 -12.26 6.07 -3.99
N ASP A 117 -13.26 5.91 -4.84
CA ASP A 117 -13.47 6.79 -6.00
C ASP A 117 -13.78 8.21 -5.55
N MET A 118 -14.59 8.38 -4.51
CA MET A 118 -14.85 9.68 -3.87
C MET A 118 -13.58 10.34 -3.33
N ILE A 119 -12.66 9.57 -2.74
CA ILE A 119 -11.37 10.12 -2.27
C ILE A 119 -10.50 10.56 -3.45
N VAL A 120 -10.47 9.78 -4.55
CA VAL A 120 -9.71 10.11 -5.77
C VAL A 120 -10.27 11.38 -6.40
N GLU A 121 -11.59 11.46 -6.58
CA GLU A 121 -12.29 12.61 -7.14
C GLU A 121 -11.99 13.89 -6.34
N ARG A 122 -12.20 13.85 -5.03
CA ARG A 122 -11.89 14.99 -4.14
C ARG A 122 -10.42 15.41 -4.20
N THR A 123 -9.51 14.43 -4.34
CA THR A 123 -8.08 14.70 -4.48
C THR A 123 -7.76 15.37 -5.81
N GLN A 124 -8.41 14.94 -6.90
CA GLN A 124 -8.24 15.55 -8.22
C GLN A 124 -8.82 16.97 -8.29
N GLU A 125 -10.00 17.18 -7.71
CA GLU A 125 -10.60 18.51 -7.59
C GLU A 125 -9.68 19.45 -6.79
N GLY A 126 -9.19 19.01 -5.63
CA GLY A 126 -8.23 19.77 -4.83
C GLY A 126 -6.95 20.11 -5.59
N LYS A 127 -6.44 19.16 -6.40
CA LYS A 127 -5.30 19.44 -7.30
C LYS A 127 -5.64 20.41 -8.43
N ALA A 128 -6.83 20.32 -9.01
CA ALA A 128 -7.26 21.23 -10.06
C ALA A 128 -7.34 22.68 -9.54
N ILE A 129 -7.90 22.85 -8.33
CA ILE A 129 -7.93 24.17 -7.66
C ILE A 129 -6.52 24.67 -7.33
N ALA A 130 -5.65 23.76 -6.81
CA ALA A 130 -4.29 24.14 -6.49
C ALA A 130 -3.46 24.54 -7.73
N LYS A 131 -3.68 23.89 -8.88
CA LYS A 131 -3.01 24.24 -10.15
C LYS A 131 -3.34 25.65 -10.68
N GLN A 132 -4.42 26.26 -10.23
CA GLN A 132 -4.76 27.66 -10.58
C GLN A 132 -3.93 28.69 -9.81
N ARG A 133 -3.15 28.27 -8.83
CA ARG A 133 -2.27 29.14 -8.06
C ARG A 133 -0.92 29.30 -8.75
N ASP A 134 -0.40 30.50 -8.85
CA ASP A 134 0.91 30.79 -9.48
C ASP A 134 2.10 30.13 -8.78
N ASP A 135 1.96 29.83 -7.49
CA ASP A 135 2.99 29.19 -6.66
C ASP A 135 2.90 27.65 -6.67
N PHE A 136 1.90 27.05 -7.34
CA PHE A 136 1.68 25.62 -7.36
C PHE A 136 2.80 24.88 -8.09
N ARG A 137 3.37 23.88 -7.43
CA ARG A 137 4.32 22.94 -8.04
C ARG A 137 3.89 21.51 -7.73
N GLU A 138 3.72 20.72 -8.77
CA GLU A 138 3.39 19.29 -8.62
C GLU A 138 4.63 18.50 -8.21
N GLY A 139 4.46 17.57 -7.28
CA GLY A 139 5.49 16.66 -6.81
C GLY A 139 6.11 17.06 -5.48
N ARG A 140 7.23 16.38 -5.16
CA ARG A 140 7.96 16.64 -3.90
C ARG A 140 8.69 17.98 -3.99
N PRO A 141 8.56 18.86 -2.96
CA PRO A 141 9.33 20.10 -2.91
C PRO A 141 10.82 19.84 -3.08
N GLN A 142 11.50 20.72 -3.79
CA GLN A 142 12.96 20.62 -3.94
C GLN A 142 13.63 20.87 -2.57
N LYS A 143 14.44 19.93 -2.09
CA LYS A 143 15.17 20.04 -0.81
C LYS A 143 16.20 21.17 -0.85
N PHE A 144 16.75 21.46 -2.02
CA PHE A 144 17.81 22.45 -2.23
C PHE A 144 17.37 23.52 -3.23
N SER A 145 17.71 24.78 -2.95
CA SER A 145 17.44 25.89 -3.89
C SER A 145 18.31 25.76 -5.15
N LYS A 146 17.88 26.37 -6.25
CA LYS A 146 18.67 26.43 -7.47
C LYS A 146 20.07 27.00 -7.23
N LYS A 147 20.16 28.08 -6.44
CA LYS A 147 21.43 28.72 -6.07
C LYS A 147 22.38 27.75 -5.36
N HIS A 148 21.88 27.00 -4.39
CA HIS A 148 22.66 25.99 -3.66
C HIS A 148 23.18 24.87 -4.56
N ILE A 149 22.36 24.42 -5.53
CA ILE A 149 22.77 23.42 -6.52
C ILE A 149 23.86 23.99 -7.46
N GLU A 150 23.73 25.24 -7.91
CA GLU A 150 24.73 25.90 -8.75
C GLU A 150 26.07 26.07 -8.04
N GLU A 151 26.07 26.47 -6.76
CA GLU A 151 27.26 26.56 -5.93
C GLU A 151 27.93 25.19 -5.78
N ALA A 152 27.14 24.14 -5.55
CA ALA A 152 27.66 22.78 -5.48
C ALA A 152 28.24 22.29 -6.81
N LEU A 153 27.65 22.67 -7.95
CA LEU A 153 28.17 22.34 -9.28
C LEU A 153 29.50 23.06 -9.57
N LYS A 154 29.69 24.30 -9.10
CA LYS A 154 30.98 25.00 -9.18
C LYS A 154 32.06 24.31 -8.35
N LEU A 155 31.71 23.83 -7.16
CA LEU A 155 32.64 23.06 -6.32
C LEU A 155 33.08 21.74 -7.00
N LEU A 156 32.23 21.13 -7.84
CA LEU A 156 32.59 19.92 -8.60
C LEU A 156 33.64 20.17 -9.70
N GLU A 157 33.95 21.41 -10.07
CA GLU A 157 35.00 21.73 -11.03
C GLU A 157 36.40 21.47 -10.46
N THR A 158 36.56 21.54 -9.13
CA THR A 158 37.84 21.38 -8.44
C THR A 158 37.86 20.28 -7.37
N ASN A 159 36.70 19.71 -7.02
CA ASN A 159 36.58 18.73 -5.94
C ASN A 159 35.87 17.46 -6.43
N SER A 160 36.08 16.35 -5.74
CA SER A 160 35.40 15.08 -6.03
C SER A 160 33.93 15.11 -5.58
N TYR A 161 33.09 14.25 -6.18
CA TYR A 161 31.69 14.09 -5.74
C TYR A 161 31.55 13.79 -4.25
N LYS A 162 32.51 13.06 -3.67
CA LYS A 162 32.48 12.70 -2.25
C LYS A 162 32.64 13.95 -1.38
N GLU A 163 33.66 14.76 -1.67
CA GLU A 163 33.94 16.00 -0.93
C GLU A 163 32.80 17.03 -1.07
N VAL A 164 32.22 17.17 -2.28
CA VAL A 164 31.09 18.08 -2.48
C VAL A 164 29.85 17.59 -1.74
N THR A 165 29.59 16.28 -1.70
CA THR A 165 28.48 15.72 -0.92
C THR A 165 28.63 15.97 0.58
N GLU A 166 29.86 15.82 1.12
CA GLU A 166 30.16 16.08 2.53
C GLU A 166 30.00 17.57 2.90
N ARG A 167 30.39 18.48 1.99
CA ARG A 167 30.31 19.94 2.22
C ARG A 167 28.90 20.52 2.03
N THR A 168 28.10 19.98 1.12
CA THR A 168 26.81 20.58 0.71
C THR A 168 25.58 19.78 1.16
N ASP A 169 25.75 18.60 1.73
CA ASP A 169 24.69 17.64 2.07
C ASP A 169 23.81 17.23 0.83
N ILE A 170 24.30 17.54 -0.38
CA ILE A 170 23.61 17.17 -1.62
C ILE A 170 24.10 15.79 -2.06
N SER A 171 23.19 14.82 -2.21
CA SER A 171 23.58 13.47 -2.60
C SER A 171 24.24 13.44 -3.97
N LYS A 172 25.19 12.52 -4.16
CA LYS A 172 25.87 12.28 -5.44
C LYS A 172 24.92 12.12 -6.62
N SER A 173 23.79 11.41 -6.42
CA SER A 173 22.78 11.22 -7.46
C SER A 173 22.11 12.53 -7.89
N THR A 174 21.88 13.43 -6.94
CA THR A 174 21.31 14.77 -7.20
C THR A 174 22.30 15.64 -7.97
N LEU A 175 23.59 15.61 -7.58
CA LEU A 175 24.66 16.35 -8.25
C LEU A 175 24.85 15.86 -9.71
N ILE A 176 24.86 14.55 -9.93
CA ILE A 176 24.97 13.98 -11.30
C ILE A 176 23.79 14.42 -12.16
N ARG A 177 22.56 14.36 -11.62
CA ARG A 177 21.36 14.80 -12.36
C ARG A 177 21.41 16.28 -12.69
N ALA A 178 21.80 17.11 -11.75
CA ALA A 178 21.91 18.56 -11.93
C ALA A 178 23.02 18.90 -12.97
N LYS A 179 24.16 18.21 -12.94
CA LYS A 179 25.22 18.39 -13.93
C LYS A 179 24.75 18.03 -15.34
N LYS A 180 24.10 16.88 -15.53
CA LYS A 180 23.53 16.50 -16.82
C LYS A 180 22.53 17.51 -17.35
N GLN A 181 21.68 18.05 -16.46
CA GLN A 181 20.68 19.06 -16.83
C GLN A 181 21.33 20.38 -17.25
N ARG A 182 22.43 20.79 -16.62
CA ARG A 182 23.22 21.98 -16.99
C ARG A 182 23.93 21.80 -18.34
N GLU A 183 24.45 20.60 -18.61
CA GLU A 183 25.15 20.26 -19.85
C GLU A 183 24.24 19.91 -21.03
N GLY A 184 22.90 19.97 -20.86
CA GLY A 184 21.93 19.65 -21.90
C GLY A 184 21.89 18.18 -22.32
N LEU A 185 22.55 17.29 -21.58
CA LEU A 185 22.58 15.86 -21.83
C LEU A 185 21.31 15.19 -21.26
N LYS A 186 20.52 14.58 -22.14
CA LYS A 186 19.34 13.78 -21.76
C LYS A 186 19.70 12.48 -21.08
#